data_e00771054a42984827e7f2703fa705e6
#
_entry.id   e00771054a42984827e7f2703fa705e6
#
_cell.length_a   1.000
_cell.length_b   1.000
_cell.length_c   1.000
_cell.angle_alpha   90.00
_cell.angle_beta   90.00
_cell.angle_gamma   90.00
#
_symmetry.space_group_name_H-M   'P 1'
#
loop_
_entity.id
_entity.type
_entity.pdbx_description
1 polymer ?
#
loop_
_entity_poly.entity_id
_entity_poly.type
_entity_poly.pdbx_seq_one_letter_code
_entity_poly.pdbx_strand_id
1 'polypeptide(L)'
;KQAIANEAMGADDITDLLAISFSSPDYIGHSFGPDSWETMDGYIKLDELLADFFNYLDKQVGKDNYTVFLTADHAVANIPAFNNKHKLPAGLSNEGAMKNEIGTMLTAKGLNANLISFVGEGNIYFNHSLMDSLGISQDKLVDLVTSFLEKKPDVLQVVQTRNAATAPLPASLRERIVNGYTPQRSGDLVIINKSGYVDGFATGTSHGAIYNYDAHIPLLFYGKGIKKGQVNNVNYMTDIAPTITTLLGIQMPSGSIGKPILEVIQ
;
A
#
# COMPACT_ATOMS: atom_id res chain seq x y z
N LYS A 1 -20.54 8.80 14.64
CA LYS A 1 -21.35 9.56 15.58
C LYS A 1 -21.91 8.68 16.68
N GLN A 2 -22.55 7.54 16.37
CA GLN A 2 -23.11 6.62 17.38
C GLN A 2 -22.05 6.12 18.37
N ALA A 3 -20.87 5.73 17.92
CA ALA A 3 -19.80 5.31 18.81
C ALA A 3 -19.43 6.41 19.82
N ILE A 4 -19.23 7.63 19.33
CA ILE A 4 -18.93 8.79 20.20
C ILE A 4 -20.00 9.00 21.27
N ALA A 5 -21.29 8.95 20.87
CA ALA A 5 -22.39 9.16 21.79
C ALA A 5 -22.56 8.00 22.80
N ASN A 6 -22.45 6.75 22.32
CA ASN A 6 -22.75 5.58 23.17
C ASN A 6 -21.58 5.24 24.12
N GLU A 7 -20.34 5.52 23.71
CA GLU A 7 -19.14 5.32 24.54
C GLU A 7 -18.76 6.60 25.33
N ALA A 8 -19.57 7.66 25.25
CA ALA A 8 -19.32 8.94 25.89
C ALA A 8 -17.93 9.55 25.60
N MET A 9 -17.41 9.32 24.37
CA MET A 9 -16.07 9.73 23.98
C MET A 9 -15.92 11.26 24.04
N GLY A 10 -14.83 11.71 24.66
CA GLY A 10 -14.54 13.13 24.90
C GLY A 10 -15.38 13.77 25.99
N ALA A 11 -16.06 12.99 26.85
CA ALA A 11 -16.89 13.50 27.93
C ALA A 11 -16.14 13.74 29.26
N ASP A 12 -14.93 13.23 29.39
CA ASP A 12 -14.08 13.38 30.57
C ASP A 12 -12.67 13.89 30.21
N ASP A 13 -11.76 13.89 31.18
CA ASP A 13 -10.36 14.36 30.99
C ASP A 13 -9.41 13.29 30.44
N ILE A 14 -9.92 12.09 30.14
CA ILE A 14 -9.12 11.00 29.55
C ILE A 14 -9.26 11.08 28.03
N THR A 15 -8.11 11.09 27.32
CA THR A 15 -8.14 11.19 25.88
C THR A 15 -8.56 9.90 25.22
N ASP A 16 -9.61 9.95 24.42
CA ASP A 16 -10.07 8.87 23.56
C ASP A 16 -9.37 8.89 22.21
N LEU A 17 -9.24 7.72 21.59
CA LEU A 17 -8.78 7.55 20.22
C LEU A 17 -9.85 6.85 19.38
N LEU A 18 -10.30 7.51 18.31
CA LEU A 18 -11.24 6.94 17.35
C LEU A 18 -10.59 6.84 15.96
N ALA A 19 -10.43 5.63 15.46
CA ALA A 19 -10.00 5.37 14.09
C ALA A 19 -11.23 5.11 13.20
N ILE A 20 -11.29 5.80 12.06
CA ILE A 20 -12.39 5.68 11.10
C ILE A 20 -11.80 5.33 9.73
N SER A 21 -12.34 4.31 9.08
CA SER A 21 -12.00 3.93 7.71
C SER A 21 -13.16 4.26 6.75
N PHE A 22 -12.83 4.91 5.64
CA PHE A 22 -13.74 5.18 4.53
C PHE A 22 -13.36 4.31 3.34
N SER A 23 -14.03 3.16 3.19
CA SER A 23 -13.70 2.19 2.14
C SER A 23 -14.24 2.56 0.75
N SER A 24 -15.26 3.43 0.67
CA SER A 24 -15.91 3.77 -0.60
C SER A 24 -14.99 4.39 -1.64
N PRO A 25 -14.04 5.30 -1.30
CA PRO A 25 -13.12 5.89 -2.28
C PRO A 25 -12.28 4.84 -3.01
N ASP A 26 -11.83 3.80 -2.30
CA ASP A 26 -11.05 2.71 -2.88
C ASP A 26 -11.87 1.89 -3.86
N TYR A 27 -13.08 1.44 -3.47
CA TYR A 27 -13.98 0.70 -4.37
C TYR A 27 -14.35 1.48 -5.64
N ILE A 28 -14.57 2.79 -5.51
CA ILE A 28 -14.83 3.68 -6.65
C ILE A 28 -13.57 3.75 -7.53
N GLY A 29 -12.41 3.96 -6.91
CA GLY A 29 -11.11 4.01 -7.58
C GLY A 29 -10.83 2.74 -8.39
N HIS A 30 -11.02 1.57 -7.80
CA HIS A 30 -10.87 0.29 -8.48
C HIS A 30 -11.78 0.16 -9.72
N SER A 31 -13.03 0.61 -9.60
CA SER A 31 -14.02 0.42 -10.66
C SER A 31 -13.91 1.42 -11.79
N PHE A 32 -13.62 2.68 -11.47
CA PHE A 32 -13.72 3.81 -12.40
C PHE A 32 -12.39 4.56 -12.62
N GLY A 33 -11.39 4.33 -11.78
CA GLY A 33 -10.09 5.01 -11.81
C GLY A 33 -10.12 6.41 -11.17
N PRO A 34 -8.92 6.97 -10.90
CA PRO A 34 -8.79 8.24 -10.19
C PRO A 34 -9.30 9.46 -10.98
N ASP A 35 -9.28 9.40 -12.31
CA ASP A 35 -9.65 10.50 -13.20
C ASP A 35 -11.13 10.43 -13.67
N SER A 36 -11.99 9.74 -12.91
CA SER A 36 -13.41 9.57 -13.25
C SER A 36 -14.32 10.59 -12.55
N TRP A 37 -15.50 10.79 -13.12
CA TRP A 37 -16.56 11.59 -12.51
C TRP A 37 -17.06 10.96 -11.21
N GLU A 38 -17.11 9.63 -11.15
CA GLU A 38 -17.51 8.84 -10.00
C GLU A 38 -16.57 9.06 -8.82
N THR A 39 -15.27 9.08 -9.08
CA THR A 39 -14.26 9.36 -8.04
C THR A 39 -14.37 10.81 -7.56
N MET A 40 -14.54 11.77 -8.47
CA MET A 40 -14.73 13.17 -8.11
C MET A 40 -16.00 13.36 -7.25
N ASP A 41 -17.14 12.78 -7.64
CA ASP A 41 -18.39 12.84 -6.87
C ASP A 41 -18.24 12.18 -5.50
N GLY A 42 -17.53 11.06 -5.43
CA GLY A 42 -17.20 10.37 -4.18
C GLY A 42 -16.44 11.25 -3.20
N TYR A 43 -15.44 11.99 -3.66
CA TYR A 43 -14.69 12.93 -2.82
C TYR A 43 -15.48 14.17 -2.42
N ILE A 44 -16.34 14.71 -3.29
CA ILE A 44 -17.25 15.82 -2.93
C ILE A 44 -18.18 15.38 -1.81
N LYS A 45 -18.77 14.19 -1.90
CA LYS A 45 -19.63 13.63 -0.83
C LYS A 45 -18.86 13.36 0.45
N LEU A 46 -17.62 12.90 0.36
CA LEU A 46 -16.78 12.70 1.54
C LEU A 46 -16.49 14.03 2.24
N ASP A 47 -16.21 15.10 1.49
CA ASP A 47 -16.00 16.45 2.03
C ASP A 47 -17.24 16.95 2.79
N GLU A 48 -18.45 16.79 2.22
CA GLU A 48 -19.71 17.14 2.88
C GLU A 48 -19.93 16.32 4.17
N LEU A 49 -19.63 15.02 4.14
CA LEU A 49 -19.73 14.15 5.33
C LEU A 49 -18.72 14.53 6.42
N LEU A 50 -17.51 14.91 6.05
CA LEU A 50 -16.51 15.39 6.99
C LEU A 50 -16.90 16.73 7.61
N ALA A 51 -17.45 17.65 6.82
CA ALA A 51 -17.96 18.92 7.34
C ALA A 51 -19.08 18.70 8.37
N ASP A 52 -20.05 17.82 8.08
CA ASP A 52 -21.10 17.43 9.02
C ASP A 52 -20.55 16.70 10.26
N PHE A 53 -19.49 15.92 10.09
CA PHE A 53 -18.84 15.24 11.21
C PHE A 53 -18.09 16.22 12.10
N PHE A 54 -17.37 17.18 11.57
CA PHE A 54 -16.69 18.21 12.36
C PHE A 54 -17.68 19.11 13.10
N ASN A 55 -18.79 19.51 12.47
CA ASN A 55 -19.85 20.22 13.14
C ASN A 55 -20.47 19.42 14.33
N TYR A 56 -20.51 18.10 14.18
CA TYR A 56 -20.95 17.22 15.28
C TYR A 56 -19.91 17.18 16.40
N LEU A 57 -18.62 17.04 16.09
CA LEU A 57 -17.53 17.06 17.09
C LEU A 57 -17.48 18.38 17.85
N ASP A 58 -17.62 19.51 17.16
CA ASP A 58 -17.65 20.85 17.77
C ASP A 58 -18.75 20.96 18.82
N LYS A 59 -19.90 20.31 18.59
CA LYS A 59 -21.06 20.33 19.53
C LYS A 59 -20.91 19.33 20.67
N GLN A 60 -20.34 18.16 20.45
CA GLN A 60 -20.28 17.08 21.42
C GLN A 60 -19.04 17.16 22.30
N VAL A 61 -17.88 17.40 21.69
CA VAL A 61 -16.57 17.42 22.37
C VAL A 61 -16.13 18.86 22.67
N GLY A 62 -16.57 19.79 21.87
CA GLY A 62 -16.18 21.20 21.92
C GLY A 62 -15.09 21.53 20.91
N LYS A 63 -15.25 22.69 20.29
CA LYS A 63 -14.22 23.22 19.39
C LYS A 63 -12.90 23.35 20.15
N ASP A 64 -11.82 23.03 19.50
CA ASP A 64 -10.46 23.05 20.07
C ASP A 64 -10.17 21.98 21.17
N ASN A 65 -11.08 21.02 21.38
CA ASN A 65 -10.85 19.91 22.30
C ASN A 65 -10.54 18.58 21.63
N TYR A 66 -10.44 18.54 20.32
CA TYR A 66 -10.08 17.34 19.58
C TYR A 66 -8.96 17.62 18.56
N THR A 67 -8.24 16.57 18.21
CA THR A 67 -7.25 16.55 17.13
C THR A 67 -7.66 15.53 16.09
N VAL A 68 -7.57 15.87 14.84
CA VAL A 68 -7.82 14.98 13.71
C VAL A 68 -6.54 14.81 12.90
N PHE A 69 -6.26 13.61 12.48
CA PHE A 69 -5.37 13.36 11.36
C PHE A 69 -6.12 12.59 10.28
N LEU A 70 -5.83 12.93 9.02
CA LEU A 70 -6.39 12.26 7.86
C LEU A 70 -5.26 11.81 6.95
N THR A 71 -5.32 10.56 6.55
CA THR A 71 -4.38 9.94 5.64
C THR A 71 -5.08 8.90 4.77
N ALA A 72 -4.34 8.20 3.94
CA ALA A 72 -4.78 7.03 3.21
C ALA A 72 -3.79 5.88 3.44
N ASP A 73 -4.21 4.65 3.23
CA ASP A 73 -3.36 3.46 3.26
C ASP A 73 -2.51 3.35 1.99
N HIS A 74 -3.02 3.78 0.85
CA HIS A 74 -2.33 3.89 -0.44
C HIS A 74 -3.01 4.93 -1.34
N ALA A 75 -2.37 5.25 -2.43
CA ALA A 75 -2.98 5.91 -3.58
C ALA A 75 -3.27 4.86 -4.67
N VAL A 76 -3.41 5.23 -5.94
CA VAL A 76 -3.84 4.31 -7.00
C VAL A 76 -3.23 4.71 -8.35
N ALA A 77 -2.96 3.71 -9.20
CA ALA A 77 -2.52 3.94 -10.57
C ALA A 77 -3.68 4.47 -11.45
N ASN A 78 -3.34 5.22 -12.49
CA ASN A 78 -4.31 5.55 -13.53
C ASN A 78 -4.71 4.31 -14.32
N ILE A 79 -5.93 4.31 -14.83
CA ILE A 79 -6.39 3.26 -15.77
C ILE A 79 -5.43 3.21 -16.97
N PRO A 80 -4.97 2.01 -17.40
CA PRO A 80 -4.06 1.91 -18.53
C PRO A 80 -4.56 2.58 -19.81
N ALA A 81 -5.86 2.53 -20.08
CA ALA A 81 -6.46 3.21 -21.23
C ALA A 81 -6.33 4.74 -21.15
N PHE A 82 -6.44 5.32 -19.95
CA PHE A 82 -6.21 6.75 -19.73
C PHE A 82 -4.75 7.11 -20.03
N ASN A 83 -3.79 6.39 -19.47
CA ASN A 83 -2.37 6.61 -19.72
C ASN A 83 -2.02 6.50 -21.22
N ASN A 84 -2.51 5.46 -21.88
CA ASN A 84 -2.28 5.25 -23.33
C ASN A 84 -2.85 6.38 -24.18
N LYS A 85 -4.02 6.91 -23.83
CA LYS A 85 -4.61 8.09 -24.47
C LYS A 85 -3.69 9.32 -24.35
N HIS A 86 -2.95 9.42 -23.25
CA HIS A 86 -1.98 10.50 -23.01
C HIS A 86 -0.55 10.14 -23.45
N LYS A 87 -0.39 9.07 -24.24
CA LYS A 87 0.90 8.58 -24.78
C LYS A 87 1.90 8.19 -23.68
N LEU A 88 1.41 7.78 -22.52
CA LEU A 88 2.20 7.20 -21.44
C LEU A 88 2.12 5.67 -21.55
N PRO A 89 3.27 4.96 -21.49
CA PRO A 89 3.26 3.50 -21.52
C PRO A 89 2.45 2.93 -20.37
N ALA A 90 1.50 2.05 -20.67
CA ALA A 90 0.69 1.38 -19.66
C ALA A 90 0.06 0.11 -20.23
N GLY A 91 -0.30 -0.81 -19.34
CA GLY A 91 -0.92 -2.07 -19.72
C GLY A 91 -1.47 -2.82 -18.52
N LEU A 92 -2.01 -4.01 -18.80
CA LEU A 92 -2.46 -4.93 -17.77
C LEU A 92 -1.36 -5.95 -17.47
N SER A 93 -1.20 -6.25 -16.20
CA SER A 93 -0.57 -7.45 -15.68
C SER A 93 -1.67 -8.46 -15.35
N ASN A 94 -1.33 -9.75 -15.30
CA ASN A 94 -2.28 -10.78 -14.91
C ASN A 94 -1.61 -11.76 -13.94
N GLU A 95 -1.60 -11.38 -12.68
CA GLU A 95 -1.03 -12.22 -11.62
C GLU A 95 -1.81 -13.52 -11.44
N GLY A 96 -3.14 -13.50 -11.65
CA GLY A 96 -3.98 -14.68 -11.56
C GLY A 96 -3.62 -15.79 -12.54
N ALA A 97 -3.13 -15.45 -13.74
CA ALA A 97 -2.66 -16.43 -14.72
C ALA A 97 -1.20 -16.85 -14.48
N MET A 98 -0.40 -16.04 -13.80
CA MET A 98 1.05 -16.17 -13.73
C MET A 98 1.51 -17.48 -13.09
N LYS A 99 0.82 -17.95 -12.06
CA LYS A 99 1.12 -19.25 -11.43
C LYS A 99 1.02 -20.40 -12.46
N ASN A 100 -0.02 -20.40 -13.27
CA ASN A 100 -0.23 -21.42 -14.29
C ASN A 100 0.79 -21.32 -15.42
N GLU A 101 1.16 -20.11 -15.83
CA GLU A 101 2.17 -19.87 -16.84
C GLU A 101 3.55 -20.38 -16.38
N ILE A 102 3.94 -20.09 -15.14
CA ILE A 102 5.18 -20.61 -14.54
C ILE A 102 5.11 -22.13 -14.46
N GLY A 103 3.98 -22.68 -13.99
CA GLY A 103 3.78 -24.14 -13.92
C GLY A 103 3.92 -24.83 -15.28
N THR A 104 3.38 -24.24 -16.32
CA THR A 104 3.52 -24.74 -17.71
C THR A 104 4.98 -24.70 -18.17
N MET A 105 5.69 -23.60 -17.89
CA MET A 105 7.12 -23.47 -18.18
C MET A 105 7.95 -24.52 -17.45
N LEU A 106 7.67 -24.76 -16.17
CA LEU A 106 8.38 -25.78 -15.38
C LEU A 106 8.12 -27.17 -15.93
N THR A 107 6.89 -27.51 -16.25
CA THR A 107 6.51 -28.79 -16.87
C THR A 107 7.22 -29.03 -18.20
N ALA A 108 7.31 -28.02 -19.04
CA ALA A 108 8.05 -28.08 -20.30
C ALA A 108 9.56 -28.34 -20.11
N LYS A 109 10.10 -28.07 -18.92
CA LYS A 109 11.48 -28.35 -18.52
C LYS A 109 11.64 -29.69 -17.74
N GLY A 110 10.57 -30.48 -17.67
CA GLY A 110 10.57 -31.76 -16.93
C GLY A 110 10.50 -31.59 -15.39
N LEU A 111 10.07 -30.43 -14.92
CA LEU A 111 9.92 -30.13 -13.49
C LEU A 111 8.44 -30.15 -13.08
N ASN A 112 8.21 -30.32 -11.77
CA ASN A 112 6.86 -30.31 -11.23
C ASN A 112 6.28 -28.88 -11.16
N ALA A 113 5.10 -28.65 -11.72
CA ALA A 113 4.41 -27.36 -11.69
C ALA A 113 4.12 -26.86 -10.27
N ASN A 114 3.90 -27.78 -9.31
CA ASN A 114 3.60 -27.47 -7.92
C ASN A 114 4.82 -27.00 -7.10
N LEU A 115 5.99 -26.82 -7.73
CA LEU A 115 7.13 -26.12 -7.13
C LEU A 115 6.80 -24.67 -6.78
N ILE A 116 5.77 -24.09 -7.43
CA ILE A 116 5.19 -22.79 -7.07
C ILE A 116 3.94 -23.06 -6.23
N SER A 117 3.97 -22.66 -4.97
CA SER A 117 2.82 -22.80 -4.06
C SER A 117 1.78 -21.71 -4.28
N PHE A 118 2.21 -20.45 -4.41
CA PHE A 118 1.31 -19.31 -4.57
C PHE A 118 1.98 -18.18 -5.38
N VAL A 119 1.16 -17.41 -6.10
CA VAL A 119 1.52 -16.13 -6.74
C VAL A 119 0.40 -15.16 -6.45
N GLY A 120 0.73 -13.98 -5.96
CA GLY A 120 -0.21 -12.90 -5.69
C GLY A 120 0.44 -11.72 -4.98
N GLU A 121 -0.15 -10.56 -5.14
CA GLU A 121 0.33 -9.29 -4.58
C GLU A 121 1.82 -9.01 -4.88
N GLY A 122 2.22 -9.29 -6.11
CA GLY A 122 3.61 -9.14 -6.55
C GLY A 122 4.58 -10.17 -5.97
N ASN A 123 4.12 -11.18 -5.24
CA ASN A 123 4.98 -12.18 -4.60
C ASN A 123 4.83 -13.56 -5.23
N ILE A 124 5.92 -14.31 -5.27
CA ILE A 124 5.96 -15.73 -5.65
C ILE A 124 6.49 -16.54 -4.48
N TYR A 125 5.74 -17.55 -4.09
CA TYR A 125 6.09 -18.46 -3.01
C TYR A 125 6.43 -19.84 -3.57
N PHE A 126 7.57 -20.37 -3.18
CA PHE A 126 8.01 -21.69 -3.56
C PHE A 126 7.45 -22.76 -2.61
N ASN A 127 7.32 -23.97 -3.10
CA ASN A 127 7.00 -25.13 -2.29
C ASN A 127 8.30 -25.78 -1.80
N HIS A 128 8.86 -25.27 -0.70
CA HIS A 128 10.14 -25.71 -0.17
C HIS A 128 10.16 -27.22 0.16
N SER A 129 9.08 -27.76 0.75
CA SER A 129 8.98 -29.19 1.05
C SER A 129 9.04 -30.06 -0.20
N LEU A 130 8.42 -29.61 -1.30
CA LEU A 130 8.49 -30.33 -2.58
C LEU A 130 9.88 -30.16 -3.23
N MET A 131 10.49 -28.99 -3.11
CA MET A 131 11.86 -28.75 -3.58
C MET A 131 12.84 -29.71 -2.91
N ASP A 132 12.78 -29.84 -1.59
CA ASP A 132 13.62 -30.73 -0.81
C ASP A 132 13.43 -32.18 -1.23
N SER A 133 12.17 -32.63 -1.37
CA SER A 133 11.85 -34.01 -1.77
C SER A 133 12.33 -34.38 -3.18
N LEU A 134 12.42 -33.38 -4.07
CA LEU A 134 12.87 -33.55 -5.47
C LEU A 134 14.35 -33.20 -5.68
N GLY A 135 15.04 -32.75 -4.63
CA GLY A 135 16.44 -32.31 -4.73
C GLY A 135 16.64 -31.09 -5.64
N ILE A 136 15.64 -30.18 -5.70
CA ILE A 136 15.71 -28.97 -6.50
C ILE A 136 16.26 -27.82 -5.64
N SER A 137 17.41 -27.29 -6.04
CA SER A 137 18.00 -26.14 -5.35
C SER A 137 17.17 -24.85 -5.57
N GLN A 138 17.16 -23.99 -4.55
CA GLN A 138 16.47 -22.70 -4.63
C GLN A 138 17.03 -21.84 -5.76
N ASP A 139 18.35 -21.78 -5.92
CA ASP A 139 18.99 -20.93 -6.95
C ASP A 139 18.55 -21.40 -8.35
N LYS A 140 18.47 -22.70 -8.61
CA LYS A 140 17.96 -23.22 -9.88
C LYS A 140 16.53 -22.77 -10.17
N LEU A 141 15.65 -22.82 -9.16
CA LEU A 141 14.26 -22.42 -9.34
C LEU A 141 14.13 -20.90 -9.50
N VAL A 142 14.90 -20.12 -8.73
CA VAL A 142 15.01 -18.66 -8.88
C VAL A 142 15.42 -18.29 -10.31
N ASP A 143 16.50 -18.87 -10.82
CA ASP A 143 17.00 -18.57 -12.17
C ASP A 143 15.99 -18.88 -13.27
N LEU A 144 15.30 -20.01 -13.15
CA LEU A 144 14.30 -20.44 -14.13
C LEU A 144 13.08 -19.49 -14.14
N VAL A 145 12.56 -19.17 -12.97
CA VAL A 145 11.37 -18.31 -12.83
C VAL A 145 11.70 -16.88 -13.21
N THR A 146 12.81 -16.33 -12.73
CA THR A 146 13.28 -14.98 -13.09
C THR A 146 13.48 -14.85 -14.59
N SER A 147 14.25 -15.77 -15.21
CA SER A 147 14.51 -15.73 -16.66
C SER A 147 13.24 -15.88 -17.52
N PHE A 148 12.21 -16.52 -16.99
CA PHE A 148 10.91 -16.63 -17.66
C PHE A 148 10.11 -15.34 -17.56
N LEU A 149 9.97 -14.81 -16.35
CA LEU A 149 9.13 -13.65 -16.08
C LEU A 149 9.68 -12.34 -16.65
N GLU A 150 10.99 -12.14 -16.62
CA GLU A 150 11.63 -10.93 -17.15
C GLU A 150 11.52 -10.79 -18.68
N LYS A 151 11.03 -11.84 -19.37
CA LYS A 151 10.68 -11.74 -20.79
C LYS A 151 9.27 -11.21 -21.04
N LYS A 152 8.44 -11.12 -20.01
CA LYS A 152 7.08 -10.61 -20.12
C LYS A 152 7.10 -9.09 -20.33
N PRO A 153 6.17 -8.55 -21.14
CA PRO A 153 6.17 -7.13 -21.48
C PRO A 153 5.85 -6.21 -20.30
N ASP A 154 5.11 -6.71 -19.31
CA ASP A 154 4.66 -6.03 -18.11
C ASP A 154 5.70 -6.06 -16.97
N VAL A 155 6.59 -7.03 -16.94
CA VAL A 155 7.59 -7.20 -15.88
C VAL A 155 8.82 -6.32 -16.16
N LEU A 156 9.22 -5.54 -15.16
CA LEU A 156 10.46 -4.77 -15.16
C LEU A 156 11.62 -5.64 -14.66
N GLN A 157 11.42 -6.29 -13.53
CA GLN A 157 12.45 -7.08 -12.86
C GLN A 157 11.80 -8.06 -11.88
N VAL A 158 12.49 -9.18 -11.63
CA VAL A 158 12.16 -10.12 -10.55
C VAL A 158 13.31 -10.11 -9.55
N VAL A 159 12.99 -9.91 -8.27
CA VAL A 159 13.98 -9.81 -7.21
C VAL A 159 13.82 -10.97 -6.23
N GLN A 160 14.91 -11.66 -5.96
CA GLN A 160 14.94 -12.60 -4.85
C GLN A 160 14.82 -11.83 -3.53
N THR A 161 13.71 -12.02 -2.80
CA THR A 161 13.31 -11.14 -1.70
C THR A 161 14.37 -11.07 -0.59
N ARG A 162 14.97 -12.20 -0.23
CA ARG A 162 16.07 -12.26 0.78
C ARG A 162 17.33 -11.47 0.37
N ASN A 163 17.52 -11.22 -0.92
CA ASN A 163 18.69 -10.52 -1.47
C ASN A 163 18.33 -9.09 -1.91
N ALA A 164 17.15 -8.59 -1.57
CA ALA A 164 16.64 -7.30 -2.00
C ALA A 164 17.58 -6.13 -1.69
N ALA A 165 18.33 -6.19 -0.59
CA ALA A 165 19.28 -5.13 -0.20
C ALA A 165 20.39 -4.86 -1.25
N THR A 166 20.74 -5.86 -2.06
CA THR A 166 21.75 -5.76 -3.12
C THR A 166 21.16 -5.75 -4.52
N ALA A 167 19.84 -5.75 -4.65
CA ALA A 167 19.15 -5.73 -5.95
C ALA A 167 19.53 -4.46 -6.75
N PRO A 168 19.72 -4.54 -8.08
CA PRO A 168 20.05 -3.41 -8.93
C PRO A 168 18.83 -2.54 -9.22
N LEU A 169 18.29 -1.95 -8.15
CA LEU A 169 17.13 -1.06 -8.15
C LEU A 169 17.50 0.33 -7.63
N PRO A 170 16.75 1.38 -8.00
CA PRO A 170 16.81 2.65 -7.31
C PRO A 170 16.66 2.49 -5.79
N ALA A 171 17.42 3.25 -5.01
CA ALA A 171 17.49 3.09 -3.55
C ALA A 171 16.10 3.11 -2.90
N SER A 172 15.24 4.06 -3.29
CA SER A 172 13.87 4.18 -2.76
C SER A 172 12.98 2.95 -3.02
N LEU A 173 13.12 2.31 -4.17
CA LEU A 173 12.36 1.09 -4.49
C LEU A 173 12.92 -0.12 -3.72
N ARG A 174 14.25 -0.22 -3.66
CA ARG A 174 14.93 -1.27 -2.90
C ARG A 174 14.58 -1.23 -1.41
N GLU A 175 14.58 -0.03 -0.81
CA GLU A 175 14.23 0.17 0.59
C GLU A 175 12.79 -0.30 0.91
N ARG A 176 11.83 -0.07 0.03
CA ARG A 176 10.46 -0.54 0.21
C ARG A 176 10.38 -2.06 0.30
N ILE A 177 11.11 -2.77 -0.58
CA ILE A 177 11.15 -4.24 -0.54
C ILE A 177 11.85 -4.73 0.73
N VAL A 178 12.99 -4.12 1.09
CA VAL A 178 13.76 -4.49 2.29
C VAL A 178 12.94 -4.26 3.56
N ASN A 179 12.25 -3.12 3.67
CA ASN A 179 11.43 -2.79 4.84
C ASN A 179 10.18 -3.66 4.95
N GLY A 180 9.64 -4.14 3.83
CA GLY A 180 8.52 -5.08 3.80
C GLY A 180 8.92 -6.54 4.00
N TYR A 181 10.21 -6.86 4.00
CA TYR A 181 10.66 -8.25 4.08
C TYR A 181 10.57 -8.84 5.48
N THR A 182 9.85 -9.94 5.58
CA THR A 182 9.78 -10.79 6.78
C THR A 182 10.11 -12.24 6.37
N PRO A 183 11.19 -12.85 6.87
CA PRO A 183 11.69 -14.15 6.37
C PRO A 183 10.67 -15.29 6.35
N GLN A 184 9.70 -15.26 7.29
CA GLN A 184 8.69 -16.32 7.45
C GLN A 184 7.37 -16.06 6.72
N ARG A 185 7.22 -14.86 6.09
CA ARG A 185 5.95 -14.43 5.49
C ARG A 185 6.09 -13.95 4.05
N SER A 186 7.22 -13.32 3.71
CA SER A 186 7.46 -12.80 2.37
C SER A 186 7.68 -13.94 1.37
N GLY A 187 7.26 -13.71 0.13
CA GLY A 187 7.55 -14.62 -0.97
C GLY A 187 9.05 -14.79 -1.22
N ASP A 188 9.43 -15.83 -1.92
CA ASP A 188 10.81 -16.07 -2.34
C ASP A 188 11.28 -15.06 -3.39
N LEU A 189 10.35 -14.63 -4.25
CA LEU A 189 10.57 -13.62 -5.28
C LEU A 189 9.53 -12.52 -5.17
N VAL A 190 9.95 -11.29 -5.46
CA VAL A 190 9.08 -10.14 -5.68
C VAL A 190 9.14 -9.77 -7.16
N ILE A 191 7.97 -9.61 -7.77
CA ILE A 191 7.81 -9.15 -9.14
C ILE A 191 7.66 -7.62 -9.09
N ILE A 192 8.45 -6.95 -9.90
CA ILE A 192 8.33 -5.52 -10.11
C ILE A 192 7.79 -5.30 -11.52
N ASN A 193 6.56 -4.86 -11.62
CA ASN A 193 5.98 -4.49 -12.90
C ASN A 193 6.55 -3.16 -13.38
N LYS A 194 6.51 -2.93 -14.69
CA LYS A 194 6.81 -1.62 -15.26
C LYS A 194 5.80 -0.59 -14.78
N SER A 195 6.24 0.65 -14.64
CA SER A 195 5.35 1.75 -14.28
C SER A 195 4.16 1.84 -15.24
N GLY A 196 2.95 2.01 -14.69
CA GLY A 196 1.71 2.04 -15.44
C GLY A 196 1.13 0.67 -15.83
N TYR A 197 1.81 -0.42 -15.46
CA TYR A 197 1.25 -1.77 -15.59
C TYR A 197 0.60 -2.18 -14.27
N VAL A 198 -0.69 -2.49 -14.32
CA VAL A 198 -1.50 -2.81 -13.14
C VAL A 198 -2.18 -4.15 -13.29
N ASP A 199 -2.37 -4.86 -12.19
CA ASP A 199 -3.26 -6.02 -12.17
C ASP A 199 -4.70 -5.52 -12.10
N GLY A 200 -5.60 -6.11 -12.89
CA GLY A 200 -6.99 -5.69 -12.90
C GLY A 200 -7.69 -5.84 -14.24
N PHE A 201 -8.73 -5.03 -14.43
CA PHE A 201 -9.60 -5.06 -15.61
C PHE A 201 -9.32 -3.87 -16.54
N ALA A 202 -9.71 -4.01 -17.80
CA ALA A 202 -9.48 -2.97 -18.82
C ALA A 202 -10.14 -1.61 -18.50
N THR A 203 -11.21 -1.61 -17.72
CA THR A 203 -11.96 -0.40 -17.32
C THR A 203 -11.69 0.05 -15.90
N GLY A 204 -10.90 -0.69 -15.15
CA GLY A 204 -10.56 -0.43 -13.76
C GLY A 204 -9.07 -0.21 -13.55
N THR A 205 -8.68 -0.07 -12.29
CA THR A 205 -7.29 0.04 -11.88
C THR A 205 -7.04 -0.69 -10.57
N SER A 206 -5.79 -0.73 -10.14
CA SER A 206 -5.37 -1.32 -8.89
C SER A 206 -4.21 -0.52 -8.28
N HIS A 207 -3.80 -0.93 -7.10
CA HIS A 207 -2.69 -0.39 -6.33
C HIS A 207 -1.73 -1.53 -5.93
N GLY A 208 -0.74 -1.23 -5.07
CA GLY A 208 0.26 -2.20 -4.62
C GLY A 208 1.58 -2.10 -5.38
N ALA A 209 1.70 -1.20 -6.36
CA ALA A 209 2.96 -0.94 -7.02
C ALA A 209 3.91 -0.13 -6.12
N ILE A 210 5.22 -0.36 -6.30
CA ILE A 210 6.24 0.33 -5.50
C ILE A 210 6.51 1.77 -5.97
N TYR A 211 5.72 2.31 -6.87
CA TYR A 211 5.90 3.64 -7.46
C TYR A 211 5.18 4.74 -6.67
N ASN A 212 5.59 5.98 -6.92
CA ASN A 212 5.06 7.13 -6.19
C ASN A 212 3.56 7.36 -6.41
N TYR A 213 3.01 6.98 -7.56
CA TYR A 213 1.57 7.13 -7.80
C TYR A 213 0.71 6.27 -6.87
N ASP A 214 1.28 5.20 -6.28
CA ASP A 214 0.62 4.37 -5.26
C ASP A 214 1.02 4.77 -3.83
N ALA A 215 2.22 5.31 -3.65
CA ALA A 215 2.80 5.52 -2.34
C ALA A 215 2.70 6.96 -1.84
N HIS A 216 2.38 7.94 -2.72
CA HIS A 216 2.24 9.33 -2.32
C HIS A 216 0.80 9.62 -1.92
N ILE A 217 0.56 9.69 -0.63
CA ILE A 217 -0.74 9.83 0.02
C ILE A 217 -0.83 11.14 0.80
N PRO A 218 -2.03 11.66 1.07
CA PRO A 218 -2.20 12.82 1.92
C PRO A 218 -1.85 12.51 3.38
N LEU A 219 -1.36 13.53 4.09
CA LEU A 219 -1.23 13.50 5.54
C LEU A 219 -1.56 14.91 6.08
N LEU A 220 -2.69 15.02 6.72
CA LEU A 220 -3.24 16.27 7.24
C LEU A 220 -3.44 16.14 8.75
N PHE A 221 -3.08 17.20 9.49
CA PHE A 221 -3.36 17.32 10.91
C PHE A 221 -4.19 18.59 11.14
N TYR A 222 -5.16 18.51 12.06
CA TYR A 222 -6.04 19.61 12.39
C TYR A 222 -6.47 19.55 13.86
N GLY A 223 -6.62 20.69 14.51
CA GLY A 223 -7.22 20.82 15.84
C GLY A 223 -6.22 21.11 16.94
N LYS A 224 -6.53 20.63 18.15
CA LYS A 224 -5.78 20.94 19.39
C LYS A 224 -4.32 20.49 19.29
N GLY A 225 -3.39 21.36 19.66
CA GLY A 225 -1.97 21.05 19.66
C GLY A 225 -1.31 21.02 18.30
N ILE A 226 -2.03 21.36 17.22
CA ILE A 226 -1.51 21.35 15.86
C ILE A 226 -1.11 22.75 15.40
N LYS A 227 0.13 22.87 14.96
CA LYS A 227 0.66 24.10 14.40
C LYS A 227 0.18 24.31 12.96
N LYS A 228 -0.35 25.48 12.67
CA LYS A 228 -0.72 25.83 11.30
C LYS A 228 0.51 25.98 10.40
N GLY A 229 0.52 25.30 9.26
CA GLY A 229 1.62 25.38 8.31
C GLY A 229 1.59 24.26 7.28
N GLN A 230 2.69 24.12 6.57
CA GLN A 230 2.95 23.04 5.61
C GLN A 230 4.34 22.47 5.90
N VAL A 231 4.45 21.15 5.89
CA VAL A 231 5.72 20.43 6.02
C VAL A 231 6.10 19.89 4.64
N ASN A 232 7.29 20.25 4.16
CA ASN A 232 7.78 19.84 2.84
C ASN A 232 8.77 18.65 2.91
N ASN A 233 9.10 18.20 4.12
CA ASN A 233 9.91 17.00 4.32
C ASN A 233 9.13 15.75 3.95
N VAL A 234 9.84 14.72 3.50
CA VAL A 234 9.23 13.39 3.30
C VAL A 234 8.89 12.80 4.65
N ASN A 235 7.62 12.47 4.85
CA ASN A 235 7.11 11.75 6.01
C ASN A 235 6.52 10.43 5.58
N TYR A 236 6.49 9.46 6.47
CA TYR A 236 6.02 8.11 6.19
C TYR A 236 4.80 7.77 7.06
N MET A 237 3.98 6.83 6.63
CA MET A 237 2.87 6.30 7.44
C MET A 237 3.34 5.84 8.84
N THR A 238 4.55 5.31 8.93
CA THR A 238 5.19 4.89 10.19
C THR A 238 5.40 6.04 11.18
N ASP A 239 5.38 7.29 10.72
CA ASP A 239 5.59 8.49 11.54
C ASP A 239 4.31 8.94 12.27
N ILE A 240 3.14 8.44 11.85
CA ILE A 240 1.84 8.83 12.41
C ILE A 240 1.73 8.41 13.88
N ALA A 241 1.97 7.13 14.19
CA ALA A 241 1.86 6.64 15.56
C ALA A 241 2.83 7.34 16.53
N PRO A 242 4.13 7.53 16.21
CA PRO A 242 5.04 8.37 17.01
C PRO A 242 4.55 9.81 17.21
N THR A 243 3.97 10.43 16.18
CA THR A 243 3.43 11.79 16.28
C THR A 243 2.26 11.86 17.23
N ILE A 244 1.32 10.92 17.13
CA ILE A 244 0.15 10.83 18.02
C ILE A 244 0.60 10.59 19.46
N THR A 245 1.49 9.64 19.71
CA THR A 245 1.98 9.37 21.06
C THR A 245 2.75 10.53 21.67
N THR A 246 3.44 11.32 20.85
CA THR A 246 4.09 12.56 21.31
C THR A 246 3.05 13.61 21.70
N LEU A 247 2.00 13.79 20.92
CA LEU A 247 0.86 14.68 21.25
C LEU A 247 0.16 14.26 22.54
N LEU A 248 0.03 12.97 22.79
CA LEU A 248 -0.59 12.41 23.98
C LEU A 248 0.33 12.36 25.21
N GLY A 249 1.64 12.59 25.06
CA GLY A 249 2.62 12.44 26.13
C GLY A 249 2.77 11.02 26.64
N ILE A 250 2.55 10.02 25.79
CA ILE A 250 2.64 8.59 26.14
C ILE A 250 3.81 7.92 25.41
N GLN A 251 4.16 6.73 25.86
CA GLN A 251 5.22 5.94 25.25
C GLN A 251 4.85 5.50 23.83
N MET A 252 5.80 5.63 22.89
CA MET A 252 5.67 5.14 21.53
C MET A 252 5.52 3.61 21.51
N PRO A 253 4.70 3.07 20.59
CA PRO A 253 4.58 1.61 20.42
C PRO A 253 5.94 0.95 20.16
N SER A 254 6.21 -0.16 20.83
CA SER A 254 7.52 -0.85 20.78
C SER A 254 7.91 -1.34 19.38
N GLY A 255 6.92 -1.61 18.52
CA GLY A 255 7.16 -2.02 17.13
C GLY A 255 7.27 -0.86 16.13
N SER A 256 7.14 0.40 16.56
CA SER A 256 7.22 1.54 15.67
C SER A 256 8.67 1.85 15.30
N ILE A 257 8.92 2.04 14.00
CA ILE A 257 10.21 2.44 13.43
C ILE A 257 10.22 3.90 12.95
N GLY A 258 9.05 4.56 12.98
CA GLY A 258 8.88 5.94 12.54
C GLY A 258 9.40 6.97 13.55
N LYS A 259 9.33 8.23 13.17
CA LYS A 259 9.75 9.38 13.97
C LYS A 259 8.58 10.36 14.11
N PRO A 260 8.41 11.03 15.25
CA PRO A 260 7.39 12.06 15.38
C PRO A 260 7.66 13.23 14.42
N ILE A 261 6.61 13.71 13.77
CA ILE A 261 6.65 14.89 12.89
C ILE A 261 6.53 16.13 13.77
N LEU A 262 7.66 16.57 14.33
CA LEU A 262 7.69 17.66 15.32
C LEU A 262 7.24 19.00 14.73
N GLU A 263 7.34 19.19 13.43
CA GLU A 263 6.93 20.41 12.74
C GLU A 263 5.43 20.67 12.82
N VAL A 264 4.60 19.64 13.04
CA VAL A 264 3.13 19.79 13.17
C VAL A 264 2.68 20.01 14.62
N ILE A 265 3.56 19.82 15.59
CA ILE A 265 3.25 19.94 17.02
C ILE A 265 3.53 21.36 17.50
N GLN A 266 2.61 21.92 18.33
CA GLN A 266 2.77 23.22 18.99
C GLN A 266 3.65 23.12 20.23
#